data_e6f70932a46767d518c4b128d8b8c4f9
#
_entry.id   e6f70932a46767d518c4b128d8b8c4f9
#
_cell.length_a   1.000
_cell.length_b   1.000
_cell.length_c   1.000
_cell.angle_alpha   90.00
_cell.angle_beta   90.00
_cell.angle_gamma   90.00
#
_symmetry.space_group_name_H-M   'P 1'
#
loop_
_entity.id
_entity.type
_entity.pdbx_description
1 polymer ?
#
loop_
_entity_poly.entity_id
_entity_poly.type
_entity_poly.pdbx_seq_one_letter_code
_entity_poly.pdbx_strand_id
1 'polypeptide(L)'
;MDRVIIIGGKGSAIVIAEQIYDAQIKVGNIEFLGFAFDDESFGKEINGFPILCKTYNAYEEYSKYNDVKFIFQLYRPDLIKERINLLNSYRIPINRFYTFIHPSCVVARSAKIGFGTAIMANCVINPNTIIGNCCTIHSNSLIGHDTELGDYNFFAAHSVVGSNNTFGEGNFVGLNTTFNNYITIGDYCFVGMASNVIRSIDSFKKVYGNPAKEFTKEIKPL
;
A
#
# COMPACT_ATOMS: atom_id res chain seq x y z
N MET A 1 -20.98 8.29 5.75
CA MET A 1 -20.27 7.90 4.53
C MET A 1 -18.89 8.56 4.60
N ASP A 2 -17.82 7.78 4.56
CA ASP A 2 -16.47 8.35 4.53
C ASP A 2 -16.18 8.93 3.14
N ARG A 3 -15.56 10.11 3.11
CA ARG A 3 -15.11 10.78 1.88
C ARG A 3 -13.59 10.72 1.80
N VAL A 4 -13.04 10.31 0.68
CA VAL A 4 -11.62 9.98 0.57
C VAL A 4 -10.90 10.85 -0.45
N ILE A 5 -9.75 11.38 -0.05
CA ILE A 5 -8.78 12.06 -0.91
C ILE A 5 -7.51 11.21 -0.98
N ILE A 6 -7.00 10.97 -2.19
CA ILE A 6 -5.71 10.29 -2.37
C ILE A 6 -4.61 11.35 -2.52
N ILE A 7 -3.60 11.28 -1.66
CA ILE A 7 -2.38 12.08 -1.77
C ILE A 7 -1.41 11.34 -2.69
N GLY A 8 -1.35 11.79 -3.94
CA GLY A 8 -0.67 11.15 -5.06
C GLY A 8 -1.55 11.14 -6.30
N GLY A 9 -1.00 10.89 -7.48
CA GLY A 9 -1.74 10.96 -8.74
C GLY A 9 -1.17 10.09 -9.86
N LYS A 10 -0.28 9.14 -9.54
CA LYS A 10 0.34 8.22 -10.51
C LYS A 10 0.34 6.79 -9.99
N GLY A 11 0.42 5.83 -10.91
CA GLY A 11 0.56 4.41 -10.57
C GLY A 11 -0.54 3.89 -9.64
N SER A 12 -0.16 3.40 -8.45
CA SER A 12 -1.10 2.83 -7.47
C SER A 12 -2.18 3.80 -7.02
N ALA A 13 -1.91 5.12 -7.00
CA ALA A 13 -2.91 6.13 -6.66
C ALA A 13 -4.12 6.06 -7.61
N ILE A 14 -3.86 5.94 -8.92
CA ILE A 14 -4.93 5.82 -9.92
C ILE A 14 -5.66 4.48 -9.76
N VAL A 15 -4.92 3.38 -9.59
CA VAL A 15 -5.53 2.05 -9.39
C VAL A 15 -6.45 2.05 -8.17
N ILE A 16 -6.02 2.65 -7.06
CA ILE A 16 -6.85 2.73 -5.84
C ILE A 16 -8.08 3.61 -6.08
N ALA A 17 -7.94 4.74 -6.77
CA ALA A 17 -9.05 5.64 -7.09
C ALA A 17 -10.15 4.91 -7.88
N GLU A 18 -9.79 4.18 -8.93
CA GLU A 18 -10.72 3.39 -9.73
C GLU A 18 -11.41 2.28 -8.90
N GLN A 19 -10.68 1.64 -7.99
CA GLN A 19 -11.26 0.62 -7.12
C GLN A 19 -12.14 1.19 -6.00
N ILE A 20 -11.84 2.38 -5.49
CA ILE A 20 -12.74 3.11 -4.58
C ILE A 20 -14.02 3.48 -5.32
N TYR A 21 -13.92 3.95 -6.55
CA TYR A 21 -15.08 4.27 -7.38
C TYR A 21 -15.95 3.03 -7.67
N ASP A 22 -15.32 1.89 -7.99
CA ASP A 22 -16.04 0.61 -8.13
C ASP A 22 -16.75 0.21 -6.81
N ALA A 23 -16.08 0.35 -5.66
CA ALA A 23 -16.67 0.09 -4.35
C ALA A 23 -17.81 1.06 -4.01
N GLN A 24 -17.67 2.34 -4.38
CA GLN A 24 -18.73 3.35 -4.23
C GLN A 24 -20.00 2.95 -4.99
N ILE A 25 -19.87 2.48 -6.23
CA ILE A 25 -21.00 2.03 -7.04
C ILE A 25 -21.64 0.76 -6.45
N LYS A 26 -20.83 -0.19 -5.98
CA LYS A 26 -21.32 -1.50 -5.51
C LYS A 26 -21.91 -1.47 -4.10
N VAL A 27 -21.34 -0.66 -3.20
CA VAL A 27 -21.66 -0.70 -1.77
C VAL A 27 -22.23 0.62 -1.26
N GLY A 28 -21.81 1.76 -1.81
CA GLY A 28 -22.34 3.08 -1.49
C GLY A 28 -21.94 3.65 -0.13
N ASN A 29 -20.94 3.10 0.54
CA ASN A 29 -20.50 3.53 1.88
C ASN A 29 -19.28 4.46 1.87
N ILE A 30 -18.70 4.70 0.70
CA ILE A 30 -17.50 5.52 0.48
C ILE A 30 -17.73 6.45 -0.71
N GLU A 31 -17.12 7.64 -0.68
CA GLU A 31 -17.10 8.59 -1.79
C GLU A 31 -15.64 8.98 -2.09
N PHE A 32 -15.23 8.83 -3.34
CA PHE A 32 -13.93 9.34 -3.79
C PHE A 32 -14.08 10.81 -4.21
N LEU A 33 -13.40 11.70 -3.50
CA LEU A 33 -13.45 13.14 -3.79
C LEU A 33 -12.49 13.55 -4.91
N GLY A 34 -11.31 12.92 -4.97
CA GLY A 34 -10.28 13.27 -5.94
C GLY A 34 -8.87 13.15 -5.38
N PHE A 35 -7.93 13.74 -6.08
CA PHE A 35 -6.50 13.69 -5.77
C PHE A 35 -5.99 14.99 -5.15
N ALA A 36 -5.04 14.88 -4.22
CA ALA A 36 -4.09 15.93 -3.92
C ALA A 36 -2.80 15.63 -4.67
N PHE A 37 -2.41 16.48 -5.65
CA PHE A 37 -1.30 16.18 -6.53
C PHE A 37 -0.60 17.44 -7.05
N ASP A 38 0.74 17.36 -7.23
CA ASP A 38 1.57 18.55 -7.50
C ASP A 38 1.95 18.70 -8.98
N ASP A 39 1.82 17.65 -9.80
CA ASP A 39 2.24 17.65 -11.22
C ASP A 39 1.20 18.35 -12.09
N GLU A 40 1.49 19.59 -12.47
CA GLU A 40 0.61 20.45 -13.25
C GLU A 40 0.41 19.98 -14.71
N SER A 41 1.25 19.07 -15.19
CA SER A 41 1.11 18.51 -16.55
C SER A 41 -0.18 17.70 -16.74
N PHE A 42 -0.83 17.26 -15.65
CA PHE A 42 -2.12 16.57 -15.67
C PHE A 42 -3.33 17.51 -15.79
N GLY A 43 -3.12 18.83 -15.66
CA GLY A 43 -4.21 19.80 -15.68
C GLY A 43 -5.06 19.74 -14.42
N LYS A 44 -6.40 19.63 -14.57
CA LYS A 44 -7.34 19.69 -13.44
C LYS A 44 -7.90 18.34 -13.00
N GLU A 45 -7.62 17.28 -13.73
CA GLU A 45 -8.18 15.95 -13.46
C GLU A 45 -7.24 14.82 -13.91
N ILE A 46 -7.45 13.65 -13.33
CA ILE A 46 -6.80 12.40 -13.70
C ILE A 46 -7.91 11.36 -13.93
N ASN A 47 -8.03 10.84 -15.15
CA ASN A 47 -9.07 9.86 -15.53
C ASN A 47 -10.50 10.33 -15.17
N GLY A 48 -10.81 11.62 -15.29
CA GLY A 48 -12.11 12.19 -14.93
C GLY A 48 -12.32 12.45 -13.43
N PHE A 49 -11.34 12.13 -12.59
CA PHE A 49 -11.37 12.50 -11.17
C PHE A 49 -10.62 13.81 -10.93
N PRO A 50 -11.17 14.75 -10.15
CA PRO A 50 -10.58 16.06 -9.98
C PRO A 50 -9.27 16.03 -9.20
N ILE A 51 -8.33 16.92 -9.56
CA ILE A 51 -7.21 17.31 -8.70
C ILE A 51 -7.69 18.47 -7.85
N LEU A 52 -7.80 18.25 -6.55
CA LEU A 52 -8.44 19.15 -5.59
C LEU A 52 -7.49 20.24 -5.10
N CYS A 53 -6.26 19.86 -4.78
CA CYS A 53 -5.24 20.73 -4.20
C CYS A 53 -3.83 20.16 -4.39
N LYS A 54 -2.82 20.91 -3.97
CA LYS A 54 -1.44 20.41 -3.85
C LYS A 54 -1.32 19.47 -2.64
N THR A 55 -0.37 18.55 -2.68
CA THR A 55 -0.23 17.47 -1.66
C THR A 55 -0.04 18.03 -0.26
N TYR A 56 0.76 19.08 -0.10
CA TYR A 56 1.07 19.69 1.21
C TYR A 56 -0.11 20.50 1.79
N ASN A 57 -1.09 20.90 0.98
CA ASN A 57 -2.29 21.63 1.42
C ASN A 57 -3.44 20.70 1.80
N ALA A 58 -3.37 19.41 1.44
CA ALA A 58 -4.51 18.51 1.55
C ALA A 58 -5.11 18.47 2.97
N TYR A 59 -4.26 18.37 3.99
CA TYR A 59 -4.76 18.34 5.36
C TYR A 59 -5.28 19.71 5.83
N GLU A 60 -4.58 20.80 5.52
CA GLU A 60 -5.00 22.15 5.91
C GLU A 60 -6.38 22.49 5.35
N GLU A 61 -6.59 22.28 4.06
CA GLU A 61 -7.85 22.63 3.38
C GLU A 61 -9.03 21.74 3.83
N TYR A 62 -8.77 20.47 4.16
CA TYR A 62 -9.83 19.48 4.46
C TYR A 62 -9.91 19.07 5.94
N SER A 63 -9.06 19.62 6.83
CA SER A 63 -9.04 19.27 8.26
C SER A 63 -10.36 19.55 8.99
N LYS A 64 -11.08 20.58 8.56
CA LYS A 64 -12.39 20.98 9.14
C LYS A 64 -13.53 19.98 8.85
N TYR A 65 -13.36 19.10 7.87
CA TYR A 65 -14.35 18.09 7.53
C TYR A 65 -13.96 16.74 8.16
N ASN A 66 -14.64 16.37 9.25
CA ASN A 66 -14.30 15.17 10.02
C ASN A 66 -14.52 13.85 9.25
N ASP A 67 -15.37 13.84 8.27
CA ASP A 67 -15.70 12.72 7.39
C ASP A 67 -14.75 12.59 6.19
N VAL A 68 -13.86 13.58 5.97
CA VAL A 68 -12.82 13.48 4.93
C VAL A 68 -11.59 12.81 5.51
N LYS A 69 -11.15 11.75 4.83
CA LYS A 69 -9.97 10.96 5.17
C LYS A 69 -9.01 10.88 4.00
N PHE A 70 -7.79 10.43 4.25
CA PHE A 70 -6.70 10.44 3.29
C PHE A 70 -6.13 9.04 3.06
N ILE A 71 -5.68 8.76 1.82
CA ILE A 71 -4.82 7.63 1.49
C ILE A 71 -3.53 8.21 0.91
N PHE A 72 -2.39 7.84 1.47
CA PHE A 72 -1.09 8.30 0.98
C PHE A 72 -0.54 7.32 -0.06
N GLN A 73 -0.30 7.81 -1.29
CA GLN A 73 0.18 7.01 -2.43
C GLN A 73 1.26 7.73 -3.26
N LEU A 74 2.12 8.50 -2.61
CA LEU A 74 3.35 9.01 -3.22
C LEU A 74 4.48 7.97 -3.08
N TYR A 75 4.16 6.70 -3.25
CA TYR A 75 5.07 5.60 -3.04
C TYR A 75 6.12 5.49 -4.15
N ARG A 76 7.37 5.25 -3.74
CA ARG A 76 8.50 4.93 -4.62
C ARG A 76 9.45 3.96 -3.90
N PRO A 77 9.70 2.75 -4.47
CA PRO A 77 10.51 1.73 -3.79
C PRO A 77 11.96 2.16 -3.54
N ASP A 78 12.52 2.99 -4.41
CA ASP A 78 13.89 3.52 -4.31
C ASP A 78 14.03 4.71 -3.33
N LEU A 79 12.91 5.32 -2.92
CA LEU A 79 12.86 6.50 -2.06
C LEU A 79 11.89 6.31 -0.87
N ILE A 80 11.72 5.09 -0.39
CA ILE A 80 10.67 4.81 0.62
C ILE A 80 10.86 5.64 1.90
N LYS A 81 12.09 5.77 2.39
CA LYS A 81 12.38 6.56 3.60
C LYS A 81 12.04 8.04 3.42
N GLU A 82 12.41 8.61 2.29
CA GLU A 82 12.06 10.00 1.93
C GLU A 82 10.54 10.17 1.82
N ARG A 83 9.83 9.17 1.31
CA ARG A 83 8.36 9.21 1.21
C ARG A 83 7.68 9.10 2.57
N ILE A 84 8.21 8.30 3.49
CA ILE A 84 7.75 8.25 4.89
C ILE A 84 8.01 9.60 5.58
N ASN A 85 9.19 10.20 5.41
CA ASN A 85 9.49 11.52 5.96
C ASN A 85 8.54 12.59 5.37
N LEU A 86 8.25 12.53 4.08
CA LEU A 86 7.29 13.42 3.43
C LEU A 86 5.89 13.26 4.02
N LEU A 87 5.42 12.03 4.18
CA LEU A 87 4.14 11.74 4.82
C LEU A 87 4.06 12.36 6.23
N ASN A 88 5.11 12.14 7.04
CA ASN A 88 5.18 12.68 8.40
C ASN A 88 5.19 14.23 8.41
N SER A 89 5.77 14.87 7.39
CA SER A 89 5.80 16.33 7.28
C SER A 89 4.43 16.97 7.07
N TYR A 90 3.46 16.21 6.53
CA TYR A 90 2.08 16.68 6.36
C TYR A 90 1.29 16.77 7.68
N ARG A 91 1.82 16.18 8.76
CA ARG A 91 1.22 16.21 10.11
C ARG A 91 -0.24 15.79 10.16
N ILE A 92 -0.64 14.89 9.28
CA ILE A 92 -1.99 14.33 9.25
C ILE A 92 -2.12 13.35 10.43
N PRO A 93 -3.09 13.51 11.34
CA PRO A 93 -3.31 12.55 12.42
C PRO A 93 -3.61 11.15 11.88
N ILE A 94 -3.09 10.12 12.53
CA ILE A 94 -3.18 8.74 12.04
C ILE A 94 -4.63 8.28 11.82
N ASN A 95 -5.55 8.71 12.66
CA ASN A 95 -6.98 8.39 12.55
C ASN A 95 -7.69 9.08 11.37
N ARG A 96 -7.01 9.99 10.68
CA ARG A 96 -7.49 10.63 9.45
C ARG A 96 -7.08 9.87 8.20
N PHE A 97 -6.30 8.81 8.32
CA PHE A 97 -6.01 7.92 7.20
C PHE A 97 -7.12 6.87 7.04
N TYR A 98 -7.60 6.73 5.81
CA TYR A 98 -8.63 5.76 5.46
C TYR A 98 -8.02 4.39 5.17
N THR A 99 -8.52 3.37 5.81
CA THR A 99 -8.17 1.98 5.49
C THR A 99 -9.15 1.47 4.45
N PHE A 100 -8.67 1.32 3.23
CA PHE A 100 -9.47 0.84 2.10
C PHE A 100 -9.32 -0.67 1.95
N ILE A 101 -10.44 -1.38 1.96
CA ILE A 101 -10.51 -2.81 1.65
C ILE A 101 -11.57 -2.98 0.58
N HIS A 102 -11.14 -3.43 -0.62
CA HIS A 102 -12.07 -3.63 -1.71
C HIS A 102 -13.12 -4.69 -1.34
N PRO A 103 -14.41 -4.49 -1.69
CA PRO A 103 -15.50 -5.41 -1.30
C PRO A 103 -15.34 -6.87 -1.75
N SER A 104 -14.53 -7.14 -2.78
CA SER A 104 -14.24 -8.50 -3.23
C SER A 104 -13.15 -9.23 -2.43
N CYS A 105 -12.56 -8.57 -1.43
CA CYS A 105 -11.55 -9.20 -0.58
C CYS A 105 -12.18 -10.18 0.40
N VAL A 106 -11.49 -11.28 0.66
CA VAL A 106 -11.81 -12.19 1.76
C VAL A 106 -10.87 -11.89 2.92
N VAL A 107 -11.40 -11.25 3.96
CA VAL A 107 -10.62 -10.87 5.14
C VAL A 107 -11.13 -11.66 6.35
N ALA A 108 -10.25 -12.42 6.98
CA ALA A 108 -10.59 -13.19 8.17
C ALA A 108 -10.99 -12.25 9.32
N ARG A 109 -12.00 -12.64 10.09
CA ARG A 109 -12.52 -11.85 11.22
C ARG A 109 -11.44 -11.51 12.27
N SER A 110 -10.45 -12.38 12.45
CA SER A 110 -9.35 -12.20 13.41
C SER A 110 -8.19 -11.37 12.87
N ALA A 111 -8.20 -10.99 11.57
CA ALA A 111 -7.18 -10.14 11.00
C ALA A 111 -7.30 -8.71 11.54
N LYS A 112 -6.14 -8.06 11.75
CA LYS A 112 -6.04 -6.66 12.18
C LYS A 112 -5.35 -5.87 11.08
N ILE A 113 -5.94 -4.75 10.67
CA ILE A 113 -5.43 -3.93 9.57
C ILE A 113 -5.27 -2.50 10.07
N GLY A 114 -4.07 -1.95 9.89
CA GLY A 114 -3.71 -0.60 10.32
C GLY A 114 -4.33 0.51 9.47
N PHE A 115 -4.22 1.73 9.98
CA PHE A 115 -4.72 2.94 9.32
C PHE A 115 -4.01 3.22 7.99
N GLY A 116 -4.75 3.74 7.02
CA GLY A 116 -4.19 4.15 5.73
C GLY A 116 -3.75 3.00 4.82
N THR A 117 -3.98 1.75 5.24
CA THR A 117 -3.66 0.57 4.44
C THR A 117 -4.70 0.39 3.34
N ALA A 118 -4.24 0.12 2.11
CA ALA A 118 -5.08 -0.13 0.96
C ALA A 118 -4.94 -1.60 0.50
N ILE A 119 -6.04 -2.35 0.55
CA ILE A 119 -6.12 -3.74 0.09
C ILE A 119 -7.04 -3.80 -1.12
N MET A 120 -6.46 -4.09 -2.27
CA MET A 120 -7.13 -4.06 -3.56
C MET A 120 -7.90 -5.35 -3.86
N ALA A 121 -8.63 -5.35 -4.95
CA ALA A 121 -9.59 -6.40 -5.31
C ALA A 121 -9.01 -7.82 -5.26
N ASN A 122 -9.85 -8.76 -4.82
CA ASN A 122 -9.60 -10.20 -4.80
C ASN A 122 -8.41 -10.63 -3.93
N CYS A 123 -8.03 -9.83 -2.93
CA CYS A 123 -7.04 -10.25 -1.95
C CYS A 123 -7.64 -11.18 -0.90
N VAL A 124 -6.81 -12.07 -0.36
CA VAL A 124 -7.17 -12.97 0.75
C VAL A 124 -6.25 -12.68 1.93
N ILE A 125 -6.82 -12.27 3.06
CA ILE A 125 -6.12 -12.04 4.33
C ILE A 125 -6.57 -13.10 5.32
N ASN A 126 -5.69 -14.00 5.67
CA ASN A 126 -5.98 -15.18 6.48
C ASN A 126 -6.08 -14.86 7.99
N PRO A 127 -6.54 -15.84 8.81
CA PRO A 127 -6.72 -15.64 10.25
C PRO A 127 -5.45 -15.19 10.97
N ASN A 128 -5.65 -14.37 12.02
CA ASN A 128 -4.62 -13.86 12.93
C ASN A 128 -3.52 -13.02 12.23
N THR A 129 -3.73 -12.61 10.99
CA THR A 129 -2.81 -11.72 10.28
C THR A 129 -2.88 -10.32 10.89
N ILE A 130 -1.71 -9.70 11.09
CA ILE A 130 -1.59 -8.30 11.51
C ILE A 130 -0.92 -7.54 10.37
N ILE A 131 -1.57 -6.50 9.87
CA ILE A 131 -1.05 -5.62 8.83
C ILE A 131 -0.90 -4.22 9.42
N GLY A 132 0.28 -3.66 9.33
CA GLY A 132 0.62 -2.32 9.82
C GLY A 132 -0.09 -1.19 9.07
N ASN A 133 0.33 0.03 9.37
CA ASN A 133 -0.24 1.25 8.79
C ASN A 133 0.35 1.56 7.41
N CYS A 134 -0.43 2.25 6.59
CA CYS A 134 -0.01 2.74 5.28
C CYS A 134 0.60 1.66 4.37
N CYS A 135 0.18 0.42 4.52
CA CYS A 135 0.55 -0.67 3.61
C CYS A 135 -0.29 -0.60 2.33
N THR A 136 0.27 -1.12 1.24
CA THR A 136 -0.44 -1.26 -0.03
C THR A 136 -0.36 -2.71 -0.49
N ILE A 137 -1.49 -3.38 -0.63
CA ILE A 137 -1.57 -4.76 -1.09
C ILE A 137 -2.39 -4.80 -2.37
N HIS A 138 -1.71 -5.03 -3.48
CA HIS A 138 -2.33 -5.06 -4.80
C HIS A 138 -3.14 -6.32 -5.04
N SER A 139 -4.02 -6.22 -6.03
CA SER A 139 -5.03 -7.23 -6.39
C SER A 139 -4.48 -8.64 -6.52
N ASN A 140 -5.32 -9.61 -6.15
CA ASN A 140 -5.04 -11.05 -6.21
C ASN A 140 -3.87 -11.52 -5.33
N SER A 141 -3.53 -10.77 -4.28
CA SER A 141 -2.51 -11.18 -3.32
C SER A 141 -3.11 -11.98 -2.17
N LEU A 142 -2.29 -12.88 -1.59
CA LEU A 142 -2.66 -13.68 -0.43
C LEU A 142 -1.66 -13.46 0.69
N ILE A 143 -2.15 -13.17 1.89
CA ILE A 143 -1.35 -13.13 3.12
C ILE A 143 -1.76 -14.30 4.01
N GLY A 144 -0.82 -15.19 4.30
CA GLY A 144 -0.98 -16.41 5.10
C GLY A 144 -1.33 -16.10 6.56
N HIS A 145 -1.92 -17.08 7.24
CA HIS A 145 -2.33 -16.96 8.63
C HIS A 145 -1.14 -16.75 9.58
N ASP A 146 -1.39 -16.13 10.73
CA ASP A 146 -0.38 -15.86 11.76
C ASP A 146 0.85 -15.10 11.22
N THR A 147 0.64 -14.22 10.23
CA THR A 147 1.67 -13.40 9.59
C THR A 147 1.56 -11.96 10.07
N GLU A 148 2.69 -11.33 10.37
CA GLU A 148 2.78 -9.94 10.81
C GLU A 148 3.53 -9.11 9.76
N LEU A 149 2.90 -8.06 9.28
CA LEU A 149 3.48 -7.06 8.40
C LEU A 149 3.62 -5.74 9.15
N GLY A 150 4.84 -5.20 9.22
CA GLY A 150 5.10 -3.85 9.73
C GLY A 150 4.45 -2.75 8.86
N ASP A 151 4.70 -1.51 9.19
CA ASP A 151 4.16 -0.35 8.48
C ASP A 151 4.79 -0.16 7.08
N TYR A 152 4.09 0.54 6.19
CA TYR A 152 4.59 1.01 4.89
C TYR A 152 5.04 -0.08 3.91
N ASN A 153 4.60 -1.31 4.09
CA ASN A 153 4.92 -2.39 3.17
C ASN A 153 4.11 -2.30 1.87
N PHE A 154 4.75 -2.57 0.75
CA PHE A 154 4.12 -2.59 -0.57
C PHE A 154 4.22 -3.98 -1.19
N PHE A 155 3.08 -4.60 -1.43
CA PHE A 155 2.96 -5.87 -2.13
C PHE A 155 2.33 -5.65 -3.49
N ALA A 156 3.10 -5.86 -4.55
CA ALA A 156 2.57 -5.80 -5.91
C ALA A 156 1.62 -6.97 -6.19
N ALA A 157 0.85 -6.88 -7.25
CA ALA A 157 -0.19 -7.84 -7.57
C ALA A 157 0.32 -9.29 -7.67
N HIS A 158 -0.54 -10.24 -7.30
CA HIS A 158 -0.24 -11.68 -7.28
C HIS A 158 0.88 -12.09 -6.30
N SER A 159 1.16 -11.30 -5.28
CA SER A 159 2.08 -11.71 -4.22
C SER A 159 1.43 -12.75 -3.32
N VAL A 160 2.16 -13.82 -3.00
CA VAL A 160 1.68 -14.90 -2.11
C VAL A 160 2.64 -15.04 -0.95
N VAL A 161 2.16 -14.69 0.23
CA VAL A 161 2.91 -14.81 1.49
C VAL A 161 2.43 -16.06 2.22
N GLY A 162 3.35 -16.96 2.53
CA GLY A 162 3.09 -18.12 3.37
C GLY A 162 2.69 -17.73 4.80
N SER A 163 2.46 -18.73 5.63
CA SER A 163 2.00 -18.52 7.00
C SER A 163 3.15 -18.37 8.01
N ASN A 164 2.87 -17.74 9.18
CA ASN A 164 3.84 -17.56 10.26
C ASN A 164 5.08 -16.75 9.83
N ASN A 165 4.88 -15.73 9.03
CA ASN A 165 5.95 -14.85 8.57
C ASN A 165 5.94 -13.53 9.33
N THR A 166 7.11 -12.90 9.44
CA THR A 166 7.26 -11.55 10.00
C THR A 166 7.95 -10.66 8.99
N PHE A 167 7.35 -9.52 8.68
CA PHE A 167 7.94 -8.49 7.83
C PHE A 167 8.15 -7.24 8.67
N GLY A 168 9.34 -6.67 8.60
CA GLY A 168 9.63 -5.33 9.09
C GLY A 168 8.88 -4.26 8.31
N GLU A 169 9.31 -3.03 8.41
CA GLU A 169 8.67 -1.89 7.74
C GLU A 169 9.27 -1.57 6.37
N GLY A 170 8.48 -0.91 5.52
CA GLY A 170 8.95 -0.27 4.28
C GLY A 170 9.44 -1.22 3.20
N ASN A 171 9.04 -2.48 3.21
CA ASN A 171 9.47 -3.44 2.20
C ASN A 171 8.71 -3.25 0.88
N PHE A 172 9.42 -3.46 -0.22
CA PHE A 172 8.83 -3.60 -1.56
C PHE A 172 8.86 -5.05 -2.01
N VAL A 173 7.69 -5.58 -2.34
CA VAL A 173 7.52 -6.91 -2.91
C VAL A 173 7.01 -6.78 -4.34
N GLY A 174 7.81 -7.25 -5.30
CA GLY A 174 7.49 -7.20 -6.73
C GLY A 174 6.39 -8.15 -7.13
N LEU A 175 5.85 -7.94 -8.33
CA LEU A 175 4.78 -8.73 -8.93
C LEU A 175 5.08 -10.24 -8.88
N ASN A 176 4.06 -11.04 -8.57
CA ASN A 176 4.12 -12.51 -8.65
C ASN A 176 5.23 -13.13 -7.79
N THR A 177 5.51 -12.53 -6.64
CA THR A 177 6.52 -13.03 -5.68
C THR A 177 5.87 -13.97 -4.68
N THR A 178 6.58 -15.04 -4.31
CA THR A 178 6.12 -16.01 -3.31
C THR A 178 7.09 -16.12 -2.15
N PHE A 179 6.55 -16.34 -0.95
CA PHE A 179 7.32 -16.50 0.29
C PHE A 179 6.97 -17.82 0.96
N ASN A 180 7.97 -18.53 1.41
CA ASN A 180 7.78 -19.74 2.22
C ASN A 180 7.18 -19.38 3.59
N ASN A 181 6.79 -20.41 4.36
CA ASN A 181 6.34 -20.24 5.74
C ASN A 181 7.55 -20.04 6.69
N TYR A 182 7.31 -19.46 7.87
CA TYR A 182 8.26 -19.35 8.97
C TYR A 182 9.54 -18.60 8.62
N ILE A 183 9.45 -17.54 7.79
CA ILE A 183 10.60 -16.70 7.47
C ILE A 183 10.39 -15.27 7.97
N THR A 184 11.50 -14.59 8.22
CA THR A 184 11.52 -13.18 8.61
C THR A 184 12.13 -12.35 7.48
N ILE A 185 11.47 -11.27 7.13
CA ILE A 185 11.94 -10.25 6.20
C ILE A 185 12.19 -8.99 7.03
N GLY A 186 13.42 -8.52 7.05
CA GLY A 186 13.78 -7.29 7.79
C GLY A 186 13.14 -6.03 7.21
N ASP A 187 13.64 -4.88 7.63
CA ASP A 187 13.14 -3.58 7.18
C ASP A 187 13.73 -3.18 5.83
N TYR A 188 12.97 -2.43 5.04
CA TYR A 188 13.42 -1.78 3.80
C TYR A 188 14.06 -2.72 2.79
N CYS A 189 13.57 -3.96 2.73
CA CYS A 189 14.00 -4.92 1.72
C CYS A 189 13.33 -4.65 0.37
N PHE A 190 14.03 -4.96 -0.70
CA PHE A 190 13.49 -4.97 -2.06
C PHE A 190 13.49 -6.40 -2.58
N VAL A 191 12.31 -6.93 -2.86
CA VAL A 191 12.14 -8.25 -3.46
C VAL A 191 11.68 -8.07 -4.90
N GLY A 192 12.53 -8.47 -5.84
CA GLY A 192 12.24 -8.36 -7.28
C GLY A 192 11.07 -9.22 -7.69
N MET A 193 10.42 -8.86 -8.80
CA MET A 193 9.27 -9.59 -9.32
C MET A 193 9.60 -11.06 -9.65
N ALA A 194 8.60 -11.94 -9.57
CA ALA A 194 8.69 -13.38 -9.85
C ALA A 194 9.75 -14.12 -9.01
N SER A 195 10.00 -13.62 -7.79
CA SER A 195 10.96 -14.24 -6.87
C SER A 195 10.30 -15.31 -6.00
N ASN A 196 11.04 -16.38 -5.71
CA ASN A 196 10.69 -17.38 -4.70
C ASN A 196 11.60 -17.20 -3.48
N VAL A 197 11.07 -16.60 -2.42
CA VAL A 197 11.79 -16.35 -1.17
C VAL A 197 11.60 -17.54 -0.24
N ILE A 198 12.64 -18.35 -0.08
CA ILE A 198 12.60 -19.58 0.71
C ILE A 198 13.36 -19.50 2.03
N ARG A 199 13.97 -18.36 2.34
CA ARG A 199 14.76 -18.09 3.56
C ARG A 199 14.55 -16.67 4.01
N SER A 200 14.80 -16.42 5.29
CA SER A 200 14.78 -15.07 5.87
C SER A 200 15.75 -14.12 5.16
N ILE A 201 15.41 -12.84 5.15
CA ILE A 201 16.15 -11.76 4.51
C ILE A 201 16.43 -10.69 5.58
N ASP A 202 17.70 -10.33 5.77
CA ASP A 202 18.08 -9.24 6.67
C ASP A 202 17.65 -7.89 6.11
N SER A 203 17.53 -6.89 7.00
CA SER A 203 17.15 -5.52 6.62
C SER A 203 18.03 -4.92 5.52
N PHE A 204 17.43 -4.10 4.65
CA PHE A 204 18.10 -3.35 3.57
C PHE A 204 18.62 -4.20 2.41
N LYS A 205 18.26 -5.47 2.35
CA LYS A 205 18.68 -6.35 1.27
C LYS A 205 17.80 -6.22 0.05
N LYS A 206 18.43 -6.39 -1.13
CA LYS A 206 17.76 -6.53 -2.41
C LYS A 206 17.93 -7.96 -2.88
N VAL A 207 16.82 -8.66 -3.11
CA VAL A 207 16.84 -10.06 -3.55
C VAL A 207 15.95 -10.27 -4.76
N TYR A 208 16.29 -11.23 -5.62
CA TYR A 208 15.42 -11.66 -6.70
C TYR A 208 15.78 -13.08 -7.18
N GLY A 209 14.86 -13.68 -7.93
CA GLY A 209 15.04 -14.97 -8.62
C GLY A 209 14.39 -16.15 -7.92
N ASN A 210 14.61 -17.34 -8.49
CA ASN A 210 14.08 -18.60 -7.99
C ASN A 210 15.21 -19.63 -7.85
N PRO A 211 15.65 -20.01 -6.63
CA PRO A 211 15.32 -19.32 -5.37
C PRO A 211 15.90 -17.90 -5.32
N ALA A 212 15.26 -17.02 -4.55
CA ALA A 212 15.71 -15.65 -4.39
C ALA A 212 17.09 -15.57 -3.75
N LYS A 213 17.97 -14.76 -4.35
CA LYS A 213 19.35 -14.51 -3.88
C LYS A 213 19.61 -13.02 -3.82
N GLU A 214 20.52 -12.61 -2.95
CA GLU A 214 20.92 -11.22 -2.82
C GLU A 214 21.50 -10.69 -4.14
N PHE A 215 21.07 -9.47 -4.48
CA PHE A 215 21.51 -8.77 -5.68
C PHE A 215 22.30 -7.53 -5.30
N THR A 216 23.56 -7.49 -5.69
CA THR A 216 24.50 -6.46 -5.32
C THR A 216 24.67 -5.34 -6.36
N LYS A 217 24.12 -5.50 -7.58
CA LYS A 217 24.19 -4.45 -8.60
C LYS A 217 23.15 -3.37 -8.36
N GLU A 218 23.45 -2.12 -8.72
CA GLU A 218 22.44 -1.07 -8.69
C GLU A 218 21.30 -1.39 -9.65
N ILE A 219 20.08 -1.40 -9.11
CA ILE A 219 18.86 -1.46 -9.93
C ILE A 219 18.65 -0.03 -10.43
N LYS A 220 18.68 0.17 -11.76
CA LYS A 220 18.33 1.48 -12.33
C LYS A 220 16.91 1.86 -11.88
N PRO A 221 16.66 3.13 -11.54
CA PRO A 221 15.33 3.59 -11.20
C PRO A 221 14.34 3.25 -12.32
N LEU A 222 13.17 2.78 -11.94
CA LEU A 222 12.03 2.59 -12.85
C LEU A 222 11.43 3.93 -13.26
#